data_a94fae126be8ebe66fd2b146e2b72ed7
#
_entry.id   a94fae126be8ebe66fd2b146e2b72ed7
#
_cell.length_a   1.000
_cell.length_b   1.000
_cell.length_c   1.000
_cell.angle_alpha   90.00
_cell.angle_beta   90.00
_cell.angle_gamma   90.00
#
_symmetry.space_group_name_H-M   'P 1'
#
loop_
_entity.id
_entity.type
_entity.pdbx_description
1 polymer ?
#
loop_
_entity_poly.entity_id
_entity_poly.type
_entity_poly.pdbx_seq_one_letter_code
_entity_poly.pdbx_strand_id
1 'polypeptide(L)'
;MKKIIFIKLTILFILTTIFIISLTSCGPKGHKHGKHGGHGKQSKYELLTKNDIKTLGEHSFDLNNGTEEQYESAANLSGSVEEIQNKTEGLWPRMAKGVVYSASESKVNVTENEEFLIFETNNIPDHILTRTNPNQATAKNYRFFIPKNPKLLDVPYRITEKTQEIGIALNGVVIAGPYDSQDKIAPYNRVVDECSSHADPQGMYHYHFSPLCLKNSKGDAVGASPLNQVGWSFDGFKIYGLADRKTHMPVIDNCNGHSHEGEYHYHATIDYPFFMGCFKGDPAKTNFEQKQKGREKSKGKKKN
;
A
#
# COMPACT_ATOMS: atom_id res chain seq x y z
N MET A 1 -14.85 -49.19 35.85
CA MET A 1 -13.65 -49.59 36.60
C MET A 1 -12.41 -49.08 35.91
N LYS A 2 -11.59 -48.28 36.65
CA LYS A 2 -10.13 -48.10 36.51
C LYS A 2 -9.68 -47.16 35.36
N LYS A 3 -8.74 -46.25 35.50
CA LYS A 3 -7.98 -45.68 36.65
C LYS A 3 -7.46 -44.33 36.18
N ILE A 4 -7.56 -43.33 37.03
CA ILE A 4 -6.98 -41.99 36.88
C ILE A 4 -5.48 -42.10 37.21
N ILE A 5 -4.61 -41.58 36.38
CA ILE A 5 -3.21 -41.33 36.71
C ILE A 5 -2.93 -39.84 36.60
N PHE A 6 -2.69 -39.24 37.78
CA PHE A 6 -2.15 -37.89 37.95
C PHE A 6 -0.63 -37.92 37.71
N ILE A 7 -0.12 -37.03 36.88
CA ILE A 7 1.30 -36.72 36.86
C ILE A 7 1.48 -35.25 37.27
N LYS A 8 2.19 -35.09 38.38
CA LYS A 8 2.56 -33.81 39.00
C LYS A 8 3.62 -33.12 38.14
N LEU A 9 3.38 -31.84 37.82
CA LEU A 9 4.36 -30.96 37.20
C LEU A 9 5.18 -30.26 38.27
N THR A 10 6.49 -30.47 38.26
CA THR A 10 7.44 -29.82 39.15
C THR A 10 7.99 -28.58 38.46
N ILE A 11 7.77 -27.42 39.07
CA ILE A 11 8.28 -26.09 38.60
C ILE A 11 9.71 -25.97 39.15
N LEU A 12 10.67 -25.74 38.28
CA LEU A 12 12.04 -25.37 38.62
C LEU A 12 12.29 -23.92 38.24
N PHE A 13 12.41 -23.04 39.22
CA PHE A 13 12.89 -21.68 39.10
C PHE A 13 14.41 -21.67 38.99
N ILE A 14 14.97 -21.03 37.97
CA ILE A 14 16.38 -20.64 37.95
C ILE A 14 16.44 -19.12 37.74
N LEU A 15 16.82 -18.45 38.81
CA LEU A 15 17.32 -17.05 38.83
C LEU A 15 18.77 -17.06 38.33
N THR A 16 19.10 -16.22 37.35
CA THR A 16 20.48 -15.80 37.13
C THR A 16 20.58 -14.31 36.90
N THR A 17 21.43 -13.76 37.64
CA THR A 17 21.81 -12.43 38.02
C THR A 17 22.36 -11.57 36.86
N ILE A 18 22.05 -10.31 36.98
CA ILE A 18 22.52 -9.12 36.24
C ILE A 18 24.04 -8.93 36.42
N PHE A 19 24.77 -8.63 35.34
CA PHE A 19 26.06 -8.01 35.41
C PHE A 19 26.11 -6.74 34.54
N ILE A 20 26.10 -5.60 35.18
CA ILE A 20 26.32 -4.28 34.60
C ILE A 20 27.84 -4.06 34.55
N ILE A 21 28.41 -3.79 33.39
CA ILE A 21 29.75 -3.19 33.29
C ILE A 21 29.63 -1.89 32.49
N SER A 22 29.81 -0.82 33.23
CA SER A 22 30.02 0.53 32.76
C SER A 22 31.49 0.70 32.42
N LEU A 23 31.83 1.16 31.21
CA LEU A 23 33.15 1.66 30.89
C LEU A 23 33.03 2.97 30.08
N THR A 24 33.29 4.03 30.80
CA THR A 24 33.63 5.37 30.28
C THR A 24 35.05 5.39 29.73
N SER A 25 35.26 5.94 28.56
CA SER A 25 36.58 6.41 28.13
C SER A 25 36.44 7.68 27.30
N CYS A 26 37.17 8.73 27.75
CA CYS A 26 37.32 10.03 27.12
C CYS A 26 38.47 10.07 26.12
N GLY A 27 38.21 10.79 24.97
CA GLY A 27 39.10 11.67 24.22
C GLY A 27 40.09 11.05 23.21
N PRO A 28 40.64 11.82 22.26
CA PRO A 28 40.69 13.27 22.14
C PRO A 28 40.25 13.89 20.78
N LYS A 29 40.20 15.22 20.76
CA LYS A 29 39.88 16.11 19.63
C LYS A 29 40.95 16.11 18.53
N GLY A 30 40.51 16.06 17.25
CA GLY A 30 41.34 16.28 16.08
C GLY A 30 40.56 16.94 14.92
N HIS A 31 41.23 17.87 14.27
CA HIS A 31 40.76 18.97 13.43
C HIS A 31 40.01 18.61 12.11
N LYS A 32 39.26 19.63 11.68
CA LYS A 32 38.54 19.91 10.43
C LYS A 32 39.26 19.50 9.14
N HIS A 33 38.51 18.93 8.19
CA HIS A 33 38.48 19.35 6.77
C HIS A 33 37.14 19.03 6.18
N GLY A 34 36.45 20.05 5.65
CA GLY A 34 35.17 19.92 4.98
C GLY A 34 35.33 19.27 3.59
N LYS A 35 34.40 18.38 3.28
CA LYS A 35 34.03 18.03 1.91
C LYS A 35 32.51 17.90 1.88
N HIS A 36 31.89 18.63 0.97
CA HIS A 36 30.49 18.51 0.63
C HIS A 36 30.19 17.07 0.20
N GLY A 37 29.55 16.33 1.06
CA GLY A 37 28.98 15.02 0.76
C GLY A 37 27.48 15.15 0.81
N GLY A 38 26.80 14.78 -0.28
CA GLY A 38 25.34 14.77 -0.37
C GLY A 38 24.75 13.95 0.78
N HIS A 39 23.83 14.55 1.51
CA HIS A 39 23.08 13.87 2.55
C HIS A 39 22.09 12.91 1.91
N GLY A 40 22.48 11.68 1.68
CA GLY A 40 21.53 10.57 1.60
C GLY A 40 20.78 10.55 2.93
N LYS A 41 19.48 10.89 2.90
CA LYS A 41 18.61 10.74 4.06
C LYS A 41 18.47 9.25 4.33
N GLN A 42 19.28 8.69 5.23
CA GLN A 42 19.04 7.37 5.77
C GLN A 42 17.57 7.29 6.24
N SER A 43 16.85 6.30 5.78
CA SER A 43 15.47 6.08 6.22
C SER A 43 15.45 5.99 7.75
N LYS A 44 14.59 6.78 8.39
CA LYS A 44 14.39 6.76 9.84
C LYS A 44 13.84 5.42 10.34
N TYR A 45 13.31 4.60 9.42
CA TYR A 45 12.63 3.34 9.69
C TYR A 45 13.43 2.19 9.10
N GLU A 46 13.49 1.09 9.84
CA GLU A 46 14.07 -0.16 9.35
C GLU A 46 13.15 -0.75 8.27
N LEU A 47 13.69 -0.95 7.08
CA LEU A 47 12.94 -1.54 5.98
C LEU A 47 12.68 -3.01 6.25
N LEU A 48 11.47 -3.47 5.91
CA LEU A 48 11.12 -4.88 5.95
C LEU A 48 11.93 -5.65 4.92
N THR A 49 12.45 -6.81 5.32
CA THR A 49 13.15 -7.73 4.45
C THR A 49 12.20 -8.79 3.87
N LYS A 50 12.67 -9.54 2.86
CA LYS A 50 11.96 -10.70 2.32
C LYS A 50 11.54 -11.70 3.41
N ASN A 51 12.36 -11.87 4.46
CA ASN A 51 12.06 -12.77 5.57
C ASN A 51 10.95 -12.25 6.48
N ASP A 52 10.81 -10.93 6.61
CA ASP A 52 9.74 -10.32 7.41
C ASP A 52 8.37 -10.47 6.73
N ILE A 53 8.38 -10.73 5.43
CA ILE A 53 7.19 -10.78 4.57
C ILE A 53 6.82 -12.22 4.19
N LYS A 54 7.42 -13.22 4.81
CA LYS A 54 7.15 -14.66 4.57
C LYS A 54 5.68 -15.06 4.71
N THR A 55 4.86 -14.22 5.32
CA THR A 55 3.42 -14.43 5.49
C THR A 55 2.58 -13.94 4.31
N LEU A 56 3.19 -13.42 3.24
CA LEU A 56 2.49 -12.95 2.05
C LEU A 56 1.95 -14.06 1.14
N GLY A 57 1.55 -15.18 1.72
CA GLY A 57 0.95 -16.29 0.98
C GLY A 57 1.96 -17.33 0.52
N GLU A 58 1.47 -18.37 -0.17
CA GLU A 58 2.25 -19.54 -0.60
C GLU A 58 3.25 -19.24 -1.75
N HIS A 59 3.32 -17.98 -2.20
CA HIS A 59 4.14 -17.58 -3.35
C HIS A 59 5.48 -17.00 -2.91
N SER A 60 6.56 -17.63 -3.33
CA SER A 60 7.90 -17.10 -3.16
C SER A 60 8.20 -16.11 -4.28
N PHE A 61 7.92 -14.83 -4.07
CA PHE A 61 8.42 -13.79 -4.97
C PHE A 61 9.94 -13.74 -4.90
N ASP A 62 10.59 -13.64 -6.05
CA ASP A 62 12.04 -13.44 -6.10
C ASP A 62 12.39 -11.96 -5.95
N LEU A 63 12.36 -11.50 -4.70
CA LEU A 63 12.46 -10.12 -4.32
C LEU A 63 13.72 -9.84 -3.52
N ASN A 64 14.25 -8.65 -3.69
CA ASN A 64 15.33 -8.14 -2.85
C ASN A 64 15.06 -6.68 -2.47
N ASN A 65 15.61 -6.26 -1.34
CA ASN A 65 15.68 -4.85 -1.01
C ASN A 65 16.79 -4.21 -1.83
N GLY A 66 16.44 -3.24 -2.64
CA GLY A 66 17.41 -2.45 -3.42
C GLY A 66 18.27 -1.57 -2.52
N THR A 67 19.37 -1.09 -3.06
CA THR A 67 20.15 0.00 -2.48
C THR A 67 19.38 1.33 -2.59
N GLU A 68 19.74 2.34 -1.78
CA GLU A 68 19.13 3.68 -1.91
C GLU A 68 19.27 4.25 -3.32
N GLU A 69 20.40 4.01 -3.99
CA GLU A 69 20.63 4.45 -5.38
C GLU A 69 19.67 3.76 -6.36
N GLN A 70 19.42 2.45 -6.19
CA GLN A 70 18.45 1.72 -7.00
C GLN A 70 17.03 2.26 -6.79
N TYR A 71 16.62 2.52 -5.56
CA TYR A 71 15.32 3.10 -5.27
C TYR A 71 15.18 4.52 -5.82
N GLU A 72 16.20 5.35 -5.71
CA GLU A 72 16.20 6.70 -6.26
C GLU A 72 16.10 6.66 -7.80
N SER A 73 16.84 5.77 -8.44
CA SER A 73 16.75 5.54 -9.89
C SER A 73 15.35 5.06 -10.27
N ALA A 74 14.83 4.02 -9.61
CA ALA A 74 13.51 3.45 -9.88
C ALA A 74 12.37 4.47 -9.71
N ALA A 75 12.46 5.31 -8.68
CA ALA A 75 11.44 6.34 -8.43
C ALA A 75 11.35 7.39 -9.55
N ASN A 76 12.42 7.62 -10.28
CA ASN A 76 12.51 8.63 -11.36
C ASN A 76 12.26 8.04 -12.76
N LEU A 77 11.94 6.75 -12.87
CA LEU A 77 11.68 6.13 -14.18
C LEU A 77 10.43 6.70 -14.84
N SER A 78 10.52 6.87 -16.14
CA SER A 78 9.41 7.23 -17.03
C SER A 78 9.46 6.36 -18.27
N GLY A 79 8.32 6.21 -18.94
CA GLY A 79 8.20 5.39 -20.14
C GLY A 79 6.94 4.54 -20.16
N SER A 80 6.94 3.48 -20.93
CA SER A 80 5.87 2.48 -20.94
C SER A 80 5.89 1.65 -19.65
N VAL A 81 4.78 0.97 -19.36
CA VAL A 81 4.68 0.05 -18.23
C VAL A 81 5.75 -1.03 -18.33
N GLU A 82 5.93 -1.62 -19.52
CA GLU A 82 6.91 -2.66 -19.77
C GLU A 82 8.37 -2.21 -19.55
N GLU A 83 8.72 -1.00 -20.02
CA GLU A 83 10.06 -0.44 -19.81
C GLU A 83 10.39 -0.23 -18.33
N ILE A 84 9.43 0.28 -17.56
CA ILE A 84 9.58 0.48 -16.12
C ILE A 84 9.71 -0.88 -15.42
N GLN A 85 8.86 -1.84 -15.74
CA GLN A 85 8.90 -3.19 -15.18
C GLN A 85 10.25 -3.87 -15.39
N ASN A 86 10.76 -3.84 -16.63
CA ASN A 86 12.05 -4.45 -16.96
C ASN A 86 13.23 -3.82 -16.18
N LYS A 87 13.15 -2.52 -15.90
CA LYS A 87 14.19 -1.80 -15.15
C LYS A 87 14.09 -1.97 -13.63
N THR A 88 12.93 -2.37 -13.12
CA THR A 88 12.66 -2.54 -11.69
C THR A 88 12.47 -4.00 -11.29
N GLU A 89 12.76 -4.93 -12.18
CA GLU A 89 12.59 -6.36 -11.94
C GLU A 89 13.24 -6.82 -10.64
N GLY A 90 12.46 -7.49 -9.79
CA GLY A 90 12.91 -7.98 -8.50
C GLY A 90 13.07 -6.91 -7.41
N LEU A 91 12.84 -5.62 -7.72
CA LEU A 91 12.87 -4.56 -6.72
C LEU A 91 11.56 -4.52 -5.93
N TRP A 92 11.67 -4.71 -4.62
CA TRP A 92 10.53 -4.68 -3.69
C TRP A 92 10.11 -3.22 -3.38
N PRO A 93 8.79 -2.92 -3.22
CA PRO A 93 8.35 -1.64 -2.67
C PRO A 93 9.02 -1.33 -1.33
N ARG A 94 9.31 -0.08 -1.06
CA ARG A 94 9.91 0.35 0.22
C ARG A 94 8.89 0.22 1.34
N MET A 95 9.02 -0.81 2.15
CA MET A 95 8.17 -1.06 3.32
C MET A 95 8.99 -1.01 4.60
N ALA A 96 8.37 -0.56 5.68
CA ALA A 96 9.00 -0.58 6.99
C ALA A 96 7.98 -0.89 8.09
N LYS A 97 8.48 -1.43 9.21
CA LYS A 97 7.72 -1.51 10.43
C LYS A 97 7.38 -0.11 10.92
N GLY A 98 6.10 0.18 11.01
CA GLY A 98 5.64 1.51 11.42
C GLY A 98 5.53 1.66 12.93
N VAL A 99 5.36 2.89 13.38
CA VAL A 99 5.04 3.21 14.77
C VAL A 99 3.52 3.22 14.93
N VAL A 100 2.99 2.36 15.80
CA VAL A 100 1.54 2.27 16.07
C VAL A 100 1.00 3.60 16.58
N TYR A 101 -0.16 3.99 16.09
CA TYR A 101 -0.91 5.15 16.58
C TYR A 101 -2.43 4.87 16.54
N SER A 102 -3.21 5.68 17.26
CA SER A 102 -4.65 5.60 17.28
C SER A 102 -5.28 6.66 16.39
N ALA A 103 -6.37 6.29 15.71
CA ALA A 103 -7.25 7.20 14.98
C ALA A 103 -8.71 6.94 15.38
N SER A 104 -9.65 7.65 14.76
CA SER A 104 -11.08 7.35 14.91
C SER A 104 -11.40 5.97 14.34
N GLU A 105 -12.51 5.40 14.81
CA GLU A 105 -13.03 4.13 14.31
C GLU A 105 -13.28 4.17 12.79
N SER A 106 -13.04 3.06 12.12
CA SER A 106 -13.38 2.86 10.70
C SER A 106 -14.88 2.96 10.49
N LYS A 107 -15.30 3.69 9.45
CA LYS A 107 -16.69 3.80 9.02
C LYS A 107 -16.77 3.69 7.52
N VAL A 108 -17.43 2.64 7.06
CA VAL A 108 -17.75 2.43 5.66
C VAL A 108 -19.20 1.97 5.54
N ASN A 109 -19.93 2.59 4.64
CA ASN A 109 -21.29 2.22 4.27
C ASN A 109 -21.33 2.07 2.75
N VAL A 110 -21.90 0.98 2.27
CA VAL A 110 -22.04 0.72 0.84
C VAL A 110 -23.51 0.59 0.53
N THR A 111 -23.99 1.45 -0.35
CA THR A 111 -25.33 1.42 -0.91
C THR A 111 -25.24 1.29 -2.42
N GLU A 112 -26.35 1.08 -3.08
CA GLU A 112 -26.39 1.03 -4.53
C GLU A 112 -27.63 1.72 -5.11
N ASN A 113 -27.50 2.14 -6.36
CA ASN A 113 -28.60 2.52 -7.22
C ASN A 113 -28.55 1.74 -8.54
N GLU A 114 -29.28 2.15 -9.58
CA GLU A 114 -29.30 1.47 -10.86
C GLU A 114 -27.91 1.45 -11.54
N GLU A 115 -27.11 2.51 -11.40
CA GLU A 115 -25.86 2.70 -12.13
C GLU A 115 -24.62 2.39 -11.30
N PHE A 116 -24.65 2.65 -9.97
CA PHE A 116 -23.44 2.66 -9.13
C PHE A 116 -23.59 1.86 -7.84
N LEU A 117 -22.49 1.24 -7.39
CA LEU A 117 -22.22 1.03 -5.98
C LEU A 117 -21.67 2.35 -5.40
N ILE A 118 -22.17 2.75 -4.23
CA ILE A 118 -21.85 4.02 -3.60
C ILE A 118 -21.18 3.74 -2.25
N PHE A 119 -19.91 4.08 -2.16
CA PHE A 119 -19.13 3.97 -0.93
C PHE A 119 -19.14 5.30 -0.19
N GLU A 120 -19.67 5.33 1.02
CA GLU A 120 -19.54 6.43 1.96
C GLU A 120 -18.57 6.01 3.07
N THR A 121 -17.46 6.72 3.22
CA THR A 121 -16.37 6.29 4.10
C THR A 121 -15.68 7.46 4.79
N ASN A 122 -15.20 7.20 6.01
CA ASN A 122 -14.27 8.11 6.68
C ASN A 122 -12.80 7.86 6.35
N ASN A 123 -12.50 6.90 5.47
CA ASN A 123 -11.15 6.56 5.00
C ASN A 123 -10.17 6.16 6.13
N ILE A 124 -10.69 5.68 7.24
CA ILE A 124 -9.92 5.06 8.32
C ILE A 124 -10.02 3.56 8.15
N PRO A 125 -8.90 2.83 8.06
CA PRO A 125 -8.93 1.38 7.92
C PRO A 125 -9.44 0.69 9.19
N ASP A 126 -9.89 -0.55 9.03
CA ASP A 126 -10.36 -1.44 10.09
C ASP A 126 -9.26 -2.30 10.74
N HIS A 127 -8.01 -2.05 10.37
CA HIS A 127 -6.83 -2.71 10.92
C HIS A 127 -5.97 -1.74 11.75
N ILE A 128 -4.94 -2.27 12.41
CA ILE A 128 -3.99 -1.47 13.19
C ILE A 128 -3.31 -0.46 12.27
N LEU A 129 -3.28 0.78 12.72
CA LEU A 129 -2.60 1.88 12.03
C LEU A 129 -1.18 2.03 12.52
N THR A 130 -0.25 2.04 11.59
CA THR A 130 1.15 2.37 11.84
C THR A 130 1.59 3.51 10.92
N ARG A 131 2.67 4.20 11.29
CA ARG A 131 3.23 5.28 10.49
C ARG A 131 4.71 5.10 10.23
N THR A 132 5.09 5.35 9.00
CA THR A 132 6.49 5.38 8.53
C THR A 132 6.93 6.80 8.14
N ASN A 133 6.06 7.78 8.34
CA ASN A 133 6.28 9.20 8.10
C ASN A 133 5.65 10.02 9.24
N PRO A 134 5.80 11.35 9.31
CA PRO A 134 5.25 12.16 10.40
C PRO A 134 3.71 12.29 10.36
N ASN A 135 3.05 11.89 9.27
CA ASN A 135 1.62 12.09 9.09
C ASN A 135 0.82 10.98 9.79
N GLN A 136 -0.44 11.26 10.11
CA GLN A 136 -1.39 10.31 10.68
C GLN A 136 -2.70 10.36 9.91
N ALA A 137 -3.39 9.23 9.83
CA ALA A 137 -4.72 9.16 9.26
C ALA A 137 -5.69 10.01 10.06
N THR A 138 -6.50 10.79 9.36
CA THR A 138 -7.58 11.59 9.94
C THR A 138 -8.87 11.29 9.20
N ALA A 139 -9.97 11.19 9.94
CA ALA A 139 -11.26 10.91 9.36
C ALA A 139 -11.64 11.92 8.27
N LYS A 140 -12.15 11.40 7.17
CA LYS A 140 -12.65 12.13 6.02
C LYS A 140 -14.17 11.97 5.92
N ASN A 141 -14.74 12.59 4.93
CA ASN A 141 -16.13 12.36 4.53
C ASN A 141 -16.12 12.20 3.00
N TYR A 142 -15.82 10.98 2.56
CA TYR A 142 -15.72 10.67 1.14
C TYR A 142 -16.95 9.89 0.67
N ARG A 143 -17.30 10.12 -0.58
CA ARG A 143 -18.34 9.38 -1.28
C ARG A 143 -17.84 9.04 -2.67
N PHE A 144 -17.70 7.75 -2.96
CA PHE A 144 -17.21 7.25 -4.25
C PHE A 144 -18.30 6.48 -4.98
N PHE A 145 -18.30 6.58 -6.30
CA PHE A 145 -19.25 5.97 -7.20
C PHE A 145 -18.53 4.95 -8.08
N ILE A 146 -18.92 3.70 -8.00
CA ILE A 146 -18.34 2.59 -8.74
C ILE A 146 -19.37 2.09 -9.76
N PRO A 147 -19.13 2.21 -11.07
CA PRO A 147 -20.04 1.72 -12.09
C PRO A 147 -20.35 0.23 -11.91
N LYS A 148 -21.63 -0.15 -11.92
CA LYS A 148 -22.07 -1.55 -11.73
C LYS A 148 -21.90 -2.39 -12.99
N ASN A 149 -21.97 -1.77 -14.16
CA ASN A 149 -21.91 -2.42 -15.45
C ASN A 149 -20.77 -1.83 -16.31
N PRO A 150 -19.50 -2.01 -15.91
CA PRO A 150 -18.38 -1.48 -16.66
C PRO A 150 -18.30 -2.13 -18.05
N LYS A 151 -17.88 -1.35 -19.05
CA LYS A 151 -17.64 -1.83 -20.39
C LYS A 151 -16.19 -1.59 -20.76
N LEU A 152 -15.57 -2.58 -21.39
CA LEU A 152 -14.22 -2.42 -21.93
C LEU A 152 -14.19 -1.34 -23.02
N LEU A 153 -13.20 -0.47 -22.92
CA LEU A 153 -12.92 0.54 -23.92
C LEU A 153 -11.92 0.00 -24.94
N ASP A 154 -12.08 0.38 -26.19
CA ASP A 154 -11.10 0.09 -27.24
C ASP A 154 -9.75 0.75 -26.96
N VAL A 155 -9.78 1.97 -26.40
CA VAL A 155 -8.59 2.72 -26.00
C VAL A 155 -8.67 3.02 -24.48
N PRO A 156 -7.87 2.34 -23.65
CA PRO A 156 -7.85 2.54 -22.22
C PRO A 156 -7.37 3.95 -21.82
N TYR A 157 -7.87 4.49 -20.71
CA TYR A 157 -7.36 5.72 -20.13
C TYR A 157 -6.08 5.45 -19.33
N ARG A 158 -4.97 6.01 -19.77
CA ARG A 158 -3.70 5.89 -19.05
C ARG A 158 -3.77 6.57 -17.68
N ILE A 159 -3.29 5.87 -16.65
CA ILE A 159 -3.04 6.46 -15.34
C ILE A 159 -1.71 7.22 -15.42
N THR A 160 -1.75 8.48 -15.04
CA THR A 160 -0.61 9.38 -15.06
C THR A 160 -0.33 9.93 -13.66
N GLU A 161 0.73 10.71 -13.52
CA GLU A 161 1.08 11.43 -12.30
C GLU A 161 -0.04 12.36 -11.78
N LYS A 162 -0.99 12.72 -12.64
CA LYS A 162 -2.17 13.52 -12.27
C LYS A 162 -3.31 12.67 -11.70
N THR A 163 -3.28 11.36 -11.93
CA THR A 163 -4.28 10.40 -11.43
C THR A 163 -3.86 9.90 -10.06
N GLN A 164 -4.30 10.57 -9.01
CA GLN A 164 -3.87 10.27 -7.64
C GLN A 164 -4.62 9.09 -7.04
N GLU A 165 -5.96 9.06 -7.16
CA GLU A 165 -6.77 7.94 -6.71
C GLU A 165 -7.35 7.19 -7.90
N ILE A 166 -7.38 5.87 -7.78
CA ILE A 166 -7.79 4.96 -8.86
C ILE A 166 -8.89 3.99 -8.44
N GLY A 167 -9.15 3.88 -7.15
CA GLY A 167 -10.13 2.93 -6.64
C GLY A 167 -10.37 3.05 -5.15
N ILE A 168 -11.11 2.09 -4.63
CA ILE A 168 -11.44 1.98 -3.21
C ILE A 168 -11.33 0.52 -2.77
N ALA A 169 -10.67 0.29 -1.64
CA ALA A 169 -10.59 -1.02 -1.01
C ALA A 169 -11.90 -1.39 -0.32
N LEU A 170 -12.14 -2.69 -0.07
CA LEU A 170 -13.37 -3.18 0.54
C LEU A 170 -13.63 -2.58 1.93
N ASN A 171 -12.59 -2.18 2.65
CA ASN A 171 -12.71 -1.49 3.95
C ASN A 171 -12.86 0.04 3.83
N GLY A 172 -13.15 0.55 2.64
CA GLY A 172 -13.43 1.96 2.43
C GLY A 172 -12.19 2.89 2.39
N VAL A 173 -10.99 2.32 2.30
CA VAL A 173 -9.74 3.08 2.17
C VAL A 173 -9.42 3.29 0.68
N VAL A 174 -8.97 4.48 0.35
CA VAL A 174 -8.58 4.86 -1.00
C VAL A 174 -7.41 4.02 -1.51
N ILE A 175 -7.49 3.59 -2.76
CA ILE A 175 -6.39 3.00 -3.52
C ILE A 175 -5.79 4.11 -4.38
N ALA A 176 -4.48 4.35 -4.21
CA ALA A 176 -3.73 5.34 -4.94
C ALA A 176 -3.14 4.79 -6.24
N GLY A 177 -2.96 5.66 -7.21
CA GLY A 177 -2.19 5.37 -8.40
C GLY A 177 -0.69 5.19 -8.10
N PRO A 178 0.09 4.80 -9.12
CA PRO A 178 1.51 4.47 -8.92
C PRO A 178 2.42 5.68 -8.64
N TYR A 179 1.91 6.91 -8.80
CA TYR A 179 2.72 8.11 -8.67
C TYR A 179 2.41 8.91 -7.40
N ASP A 180 3.42 9.56 -6.84
CA ASP A 180 3.27 10.48 -5.72
C ASP A 180 3.10 11.94 -6.20
N SER A 181 2.97 12.87 -5.25
CA SER A 181 2.81 14.31 -5.53
C SER A 181 4.05 14.99 -6.13
N GLN A 182 5.15 14.27 -6.30
CA GLN A 182 6.37 14.74 -6.94
C GLN A 182 6.58 14.07 -8.30
N ASP A 183 5.54 13.45 -8.86
CA ASP A 183 5.53 12.74 -10.14
C ASP A 183 6.51 11.54 -10.17
N LYS A 184 6.85 11.01 -9.00
CA LYS A 184 7.73 9.85 -8.84
C LYS A 184 6.93 8.59 -8.57
N ILE A 185 7.48 7.43 -8.94
CA ILE A 185 6.87 6.14 -8.62
C ILE A 185 6.85 5.94 -7.10
N ALA A 186 5.64 6.03 -6.52
CA ALA A 186 5.43 6.18 -5.09
C ALA A 186 6.03 5.04 -4.25
N PRO A 187 5.80 3.75 -4.54
CA PRO A 187 6.34 2.67 -3.72
C PRO A 187 7.88 2.55 -3.75
N TYR A 188 8.55 3.18 -4.70
CA TYR A 188 10.01 3.27 -4.73
C TYR A 188 10.53 4.57 -4.10
N ASN A 189 9.73 5.65 -4.11
CA ASN A 189 10.12 6.95 -3.55
C ASN A 189 9.69 7.12 -2.09
N ARG A 190 8.61 6.47 -1.65
CA ARG A 190 8.04 6.59 -0.31
C ARG A 190 8.12 5.28 0.45
N VAL A 191 8.34 5.38 1.76
CA VAL A 191 8.25 4.22 2.63
C VAL A 191 6.80 4.07 3.08
N VAL A 192 6.22 2.90 2.83
CA VAL A 192 4.92 2.50 3.30
C VAL A 192 5.03 1.60 4.54
N ASP A 193 3.94 1.46 5.28
CA ASP A 193 3.88 0.56 6.42
C ASP A 193 3.70 -0.91 5.99
N GLU A 194 3.63 -1.81 6.95
CA GLU A 194 3.42 -3.25 6.74
C GLU A 194 2.07 -3.60 6.11
N CYS A 195 1.16 -2.63 6.05
CA CYS A 195 -0.15 -2.75 5.39
C CYS A 195 -0.16 -2.19 3.95
N SER A 196 1.00 -1.82 3.42
CA SER A 196 1.18 -1.27 2.05
C SER A 196 0.68 0.17 1.88
N SER A 197 0.70 0.96 2.93
CA SER A 197 0.05 2.27 2.97
C SER A 197 0.80 3.32 3.77
N HIS A 198 0.34 4.53 3.66
CA HIS A 198 0.70 5.64 4.54
C HIS A 198 -0.35 6.75 4.51
N ALA A 199 -0.26 7.71 5.44
CA ALA A 199 -1.05 8.93 5.37
C ALA A 199 -0.26 10.04 4.66
N ASP A 200 -0.97 10.83 3.85
CA ASP A 200 -0.44 12.07 3.26
C ASP A 200 -0.42 13.23 4.29
N PRO A 201 0.17 14.40 3.97
CA PRO A 201 0.16 15.56 4.87
C PRO A 201 -1.23 16.09 5.22
N GLN A 202 -2.25 15.75 4.46
CA GLN A 202 -3.65 16.09 4.72
C GLN A 202 -4.36 15.02 5.57
N GLY A 203 -3.66 13.95 5.93
CA GLY A 203 -4.19 12.84 6.72
C GLY A 203 -5.06 11.86 5.92
N MET A 204 -4.96 11.85 4.59
CA MET A 204 -5.58 10.81 3.76
C MET A 204 -4.72 9.55 3.81
N TYR A 205 -5.24 8.49 4.41
CA TYR A 205 -4.62 7.17 4.39
C TYR A 205 -4.94 6.49 3.06
N HIS A 206 -3.97 5.83 2.42
CA HIS A 206 -4.18 5.21 1.12
C HIS A 206 -3.19 4.06 0.89
N TYR A 207 -3.65 3.06 0.14
CA TYR A 207 -2.83 1.93 -0.27
C TYR A 207 -2.09 2.24 -1.57
N HIS A 208 -0.82 1.85 -1.64
CA HIS A 208 0.02 2.00 -2.83
C HIS A 208 0.22 0.71 -3.61
N PHE A 209 0.00 -0.44 -2.98
CA PHE A 209 -0.14 -1.75 -3.62
C PHE A 209 -1.04 -2.62 -2.74
N SER A 210 -1.15 -3.94 -3.01
CA SER A 210 -2.16 -4.77 -2.37
C SER A 210 -2.29 -4.53 -0.86
N PRO A 211 -3.50 -4.32 -0.33
CA PRO A 211 -3.74 -3.99 1.07
C PRO A 211 -3.53 -5.24 1.96
N LEU A 212 -2.28 -5.50 2.36
CA LEU A 212 -1.88 -6.74 3.02
C LEU A 212 -2.59 -7.01 4.35
N CYS A 213 -3.04 -5.95 5.03
CA CYS A 213 -3.78 -6.06 6.29
C CYS A 213 -5.30 -6.13 6.11
N LEU A 214 -5.80 -6.05 4.89
CA LEU A 214 -7.24 -6.17 4.62
C LEU A 214 -7.71 -7.57 4.98
N LYS A 215 -8.83 -7.64 5.71
CA LYS A 215 -9.42 -8.91 6.15
C LYS A 215 -10.80 -9.12 5.54
N ASN A 216 -11.15 -10.38 5.32
CA ASN A 216 -12.52 -10.75 5.00
C ASN A 216 -13.38 -10.82 6.29
N SER A 217 -14.66 -11.14 6.14
CA SER A 217 -15.59 -11.28 7.27
C SER A 217 -15.24 -12.41 8.25
N LYS A 218 -14.34 -13.33 7.86
CA LYS A 218 -13.84 -14.42 8.72
C LYS A 218 -12.56 -14.02 9.45
N GLY A 219 -11.98 -12.86 9.14
CA GLY A 219 -10.73 -12.38 9.73
C GLY A 219 -9.47 -12.82 8.98
N ASP A 220 -9.60 -13.51 7.83
CA ASP A 220 -8.44 -13.93 7.02
C ASP A 220 -7.90 -12.76 6.23
N ALA A 221 -6.57 -12.65 6.12
CA ALA A 221 -5.91 -11.67 5.26
C ALA A 221 -6.16 -12.00 3.79
N VAL A 222 -6.65 -11.03 3.02
CA VAL A 222 -7.05 -11.25 1.62
C VAL A 222 -6.10 -10.59 0.61
N GLY A 223 -5.35 -9.58 1.01
CA GLY A 223 -4.49 -8.82 0.10
C GLY A 223 -3.35 -9.61 -0.54
N ALA A 224 -2.88 -10.66 0.11
CA ALA A 224 -1.76 -11.47 -0.36
C ALA A 224 -2.13 -12.52 -1.41
N SER A 225 -3.41 -12.71 -1.71
CA SER A 225 -3.88 -13.78 -2.63
C SER A 225 -4.52 -13.19 -3.88
N PRO A 226 -4.14 -13.67 -5.09
CA PRO A 226 -4.77 -13.25 -6.34
C PRO A 226 -6.21 -13.76 -6.49
N LEU A 227 -6.66 -14.65 -5.62
CA LEU A 227 -8.02 -15.22 -5.67
C LEU A 227 -9.04 -14.37 -4.89
N ASN A 228 -8.57 -13.40 -4.10
CA ASN A 228 -9.43 -12.60 -3.24
C ASN A 228 -9.61 -11.19 -3.81
N GLN A 229 -10.85 -10.75 -3.91
CA GLN A 229 -11.13 -9.35 -4.19
C GLN A 229 -10.68 -8.47 -3.02
N VAL A 230 -9.96 -7.39 -3.33
CA VAL A 230 -9.47 -6.41 -2.34
C VAL A 230 -10.13 -5.04 -2.49
N GLY A 231 -10.76 -4.76 -3.63
CA GLY A 231 -11.39 -3.48 -3.89
C GLY A 231 -12.07 -3.38 -5.25
N TRP A 232 -12.37 -2.13 -5.59
CA TRP A 232 -12.98 -1.74 -6.85
C TRP A 232 -12.18 -0.59 -7.47
N SER A 233 -11.94 -0.68 -8.75
CA SER A 233 -11.45 0.45 -9.53
C SER A 233 -12.57 1.46 -9.79
N PHE A 234 -12.23 2.71 -10.02
CA PHE A 234 -13.21 3.76 -10.32
C PHE A 234 -13.89 3.61 -11.68
N ASP A 235 -13.42 2.72 -12.53
CA ASP A 235 -14.07 2.34 -13.77
C ASP A 235 -15.03 1.14 -13.63
N GLY A 236 -15.21 0.64 -12.40
CA GLY A 236 -16.18 -0.40 -12.06
C GLY A 236 -15.66 -1.83 -12.07
N PHE A 237 -14.45 -2.07 -12.55
CA PHE A 237 -13.88 -3.42 -12.50
C PHE A 237 -13.34 -3.75 -11.10
N LYS A 238 -13.44 -5.03 -10.73
CA LYS A 238 -12.90 -5.54 -9.47
C LYS A 238 -11.38 -5.48 -9.47
N ILE A 239 -10.80 -5.27 -8.29
CA ILE A 239 -9.36 -5.40 -8.05
C ILE A 239 -9.16 -6.59 -7.12
N TYR A 240 -8.31 -7.52 -7.53
CA TYR A 240 -7.91 -8.68 -6.74
C TYR A 240 -6.52 -8.46 -6.12
N GLY A 241 -6.19 -9.28 -5.11
CA GLY A 241 -4.93 -9.19 -4.39
C GLY A 241 -3.72 -9.59 -5.24
N LEU A 242 -2.59 -9.79 -4.56
CA LEU A 242 -1.28 -9.97 -5.21
C LEU A 242 -1.25 -11.13 -6.19
N ALA A 243 -0.94 -10.81 -7.43
CA ALA A 243 -0.59 -11.77 -8.48
C ALA A 243 0.91 -11.70 -8.75
N ASP A 244 1.51 -12.86 -8.91
CA ASP A 244 2.88 -12.99 -9.43
C ASP A 244 2.82 -13.11 -10.95
N ARG A 245 3.36 -12.11 -11.65
CA ARG A 245 3.40 -12.10 -13.12
C ARG A 245 4.13 -13.29 -13.73
N LYS A 246 5.07 -13.90 -12.99
CA LYS A 246 5.94 -14.98 -13.50
C LYS A 246 5.35 -16.37 -13.34
N THR A 247 4.54 -16.59 -12.31
CA THR A 247 4.24 -17.98 -11.88
C THR A 247 2.77 -18.38 -11.88
N HIS A 248 1.82 -17.45 -11.83
CA HIS A 248 0.46 -17.81 -11.40
C HIS A 248 -0.67 -17.30 -12.26
N MET A 249 -0.39 -16.54 -13.30
CA MET A 249 -1.46 -15.88 -14.00
C MET A 249 -1.47 -16.19 -15.48
N PRO A 250 -2.65 -16.37 -16.08
CA PRO A 250 -2.80 -16.03 -17.47
C PRO A 250 -2.23 -14.63 -17.64
N VAL A 251 -1.56 -14.38 -18.73
CA VAL A 251 -0.87 -13.12 -19.02
C VAL A 251 -1.80 -11.93 -18.67
N ILE A 252 -1.47 -11.20 -17.60
CA ILE A 252 -2.14 -9.92 -17.33
C ILE A 252 -1.61 -8.87 -18.31
N ASP A 253 -2.49 -8.00 -18.76
CA ASP A 253 -2.14 -6.97 -19.73
C ASP A 253 -1.38 -5.78 -19.08
N ASN A 254 -1.02 -4.77 -19.88
CA ASN A 254 -0.32 -3.58 -19.38
C ASN A 254 -1.15 -2.71 -18.43
N CYS A 255 -2.46 -2.97 -18.31
CA CYS A 255 -3.30 -2.35 -17.28
C CYS A 255 -3.32 -3.14 -15.96
N ASN A 256 -2.59 -4.25 -15.84
CA ASN A 256 -2.62 -5.19 -14.73
C ASN A 256 -3.91 -5.99 -14.62
N GLY A 257 -4.56 -6.29 -15.73
CA GLY A 257 -5.79 -7.06 -15.70
C GLY A 257 -5.89 -8.12 -16.79
N HIS A 258 -6.91 -8.93 -16.70
CA HIS A 258 -7.28 -9.91 -17.70
C HIS A 258 -8.77 -10.23 -17.64
N SER A 259 -9.27 -10.89 -18.68
CA SER A 259 -10.63 -11.44 -18.67
C SER A 259 -10.60 -12.90 -18.23
N HIS A 260 -11.44 -13.25 -17.28
CA HIS A 260 -11.68 -14.61 -16.84
C HIS A 260 -13.20 -14.86 -16.79
N GLU A 261 -13.68 -15.93 -17.39
CA GLU A 261 -15.12 -16.27 -17.50
C GLU A 261 -15.99 -15.13 -18.07
N GLY A 262 -15.43 -14.31 -18.94
CA GLY A 262 -16.12 -13.19 -19.57
C GLY A 262 -16.14 -11.89 -18.77
N GLU A 263 -15.59 -11.88 -17.57
CA GLU A 263 -15.45 -10.69 -16.73
C GLU A 263 -14.00 -10.19 -16.70
N TYR A 264 -13.77 -8.92 -17.04
CA TYR A 264 -12.47 -8.29 -16.87
C TYR A 264 -12.26 -7.85 -15.42
N HIS A 265 -11.05 -8.02 -14.90
CA HIS A 265 -10.65 -7.53 -13.57
C HIS A 265 -9.16 -7.25 -13.51
N TYR A 266 -8.75 -6.45 -12.51
CA TYR A 266 -7.37 -6.12 -12.22
C TYR A 266 -6.81 -7.00 -11.12
N HIS A 267 -5.48 -7.14 -11.11
CA HIS A 267 -4.73 -7.72 -10.01
C HIS A 267 -3.70 -6.74 -9.48
N ALA A 268 -3.59 -6.65 -8.16
CA ALA A 268 -2.45 -6.02 -7.56
C ALA A 268 -1.18 -6.82 -7.87
N THR A 269 -0.07 -6.14 -8.12
CA THR A 269 1.25 -6.72 -8.30
C THR A 269 2.23 -6.04 -7.37
N ILE A 270 3.36 -6.65 -7.17
CA ILE A 270 4.41 -6.14 -6.30
C ILE A 270 5.33 -5.16 -7.01
N ASP A 271 5.36 -5.25 -8.34
CA ASP A 271 6.09 -4.38 -9.23
C ASP A 271 5.16 -3.32 -9.85
N TYR A 272 5.76 -2.31 -10.50
CA TYR A 272 5.01 -1.29 -11.23
C TYR A 272 4.06 -1.92 -12.28
N PRO A 273 2.82 -1.46 -12.40
CA PRO A 273 2.18 -0.30 -11.77
C PRO A 273 1.44 -0.59 -10.45
N PHE A 274 1.75 -1.64 -9.74
CA PHE A 274 1.27 -2.09 -8.44
C PHE A 274 -0.21 -2.50 -8.39
N PHE A 275 -1.13 -1.64 -8.76
CA PHE A 275 -2.54 -1.98 -8.90
C PHE A 275 -2.96 -2.02 -10.37
N MET A 276 -2.79 -0.91 -11.07
CA MET A 276 -3.21 -0.80 -12.46
C MET A 276 -2.48 0.34 -13.18
N GLY A 277 -2.17 0.12 -14.46
CA GLY A 277 -1.49 1.10 -15.32
C GLY A 277 -2.45 1.95 -16.16
N CYS A 278 -3.71 1.53 -16.29
CA CYS A 278 -4.74 2.22 -17.05
C CYS A 278 -6.14 1.77 -16.61
N PHE A 279 -7.14 2.61 -16.83
CA PHE A 279 -8.54 2.23 -16.74
C PHE A 279 -8.99 1.58 -18.05
N LYS A 280 -9.48 0.36 -17.99
CA LYS A 280 -10.06 -0.36 -19.15
C LYS A 280 -11.52 -0.04 -19.37
N GLY A 281 -12.20 0.56 -18.39
CA GLY A 281 -13.54 1.09 -18.47
C GLY A 281 -13.57 2.62 -18.36
N ASP A 282 -14.75 3.20 -18.44
CA ASP A 282 -14.95 4.65 -18.24
C ASP A 282 -15.11 4.96 -16.75
N PRO A 283 -14.11 5.62 -16.12
CA PRO A 283 -14.19 5.87 -14.70
C PRO A 283 -15.24 6.93 -14.37
N ALA A 284 -15.97 6.74 -13.28
CA ALA A 284 -16.98 7.68 -12.83
C ALA A 284 -16.39 9.07 -12.56
N LYS A 285 -16.69 10.05 -13.42
CA LYS A 285 -16.13 11.41 -13.40
C LYS A 285 -16.36 12.14 -12.08
N THR A 286 -17.49 11.86 -11.42
CA THR A 286 -17.83 12.41 -10.10
C THR A 286 -16.78 12.14 -9.02
N ASN A 287 -16.02 11.04 -9.11
CA ASN A 287 -14.96 10.71 -8.17
C ASN A 287 -13.79 11.72 -8.25
N PHE A 288 -13.55 12.30 -9.39
CA PHE A 288 -12.47 13.27 -9.61
C PHE A 288 -12.90 14.73 -9.38
N GLU A 289 -14.16 15.05 -9.64
CA GLU A 289 -14.71 16.41 -9.49
C GLU A 289 -14.85 16.85 -8.03
N GLN A 290 -15.13 15.94 -7.11
CA GLN A 290 -15.28 16.26 -5.68
C GLN A 290 -14.00 16.85 -5.08
N LYS A 291 -12.83 16.50 -5.57
CA LYS A 291 -11.54 17.02 -5.13
C LYS A 291 -11.29 18.45 -5.57
N GLN A 292 -11.68 18.82 -6.78
CA GLN A 292 -11.49 20.18 -7.27
C GLN A 292 -12.23 21.17 -6.38
N LYS A 293 -13.48 20.87 -6.01
CA LYS A 293 -14.29 21.69 -5.09
C LYS A 293 -13.69 21.79 -3.68
N GLY A 294 -13.05 20.71 -3.18
CA GLY A 294 -12.37 20.70 -1.88
C GLY A 294 -11.07 21.53 -1.87
N ARG A 295 -10.29 21.48 -2.96
CA ARG A 295 -9.05 22.26 -3.11
C ARG A 295 -9.31 23.76 -3.27
N GLU A 296 -10.36 24.16 -3.97
CA GLU A 296 -10.76 25.57 -4.12
C GLU A 296 -11.19 26.17 -2.78
N LYS A 297 -11.98 25.45 -1.96
CA LYS A 297 -12.38 25.89 -0.61
C LYS A 297 -11.19 26.03 0.34
N SER A 298 -10.16 25.21 0.23
CA SER A 298 -8.97 25.31 1.08
C SER A 298 -8.04 26.48 0.70
N LYS A 299 -7.97 26.83 -0.58
CA LYS A 299 -7.20 28.00 -1.05
C LYS A 299 -7.88 29.34 -0.68
N GLY A 300 -9.20 29.37 -0.62
CA GLY A 300 -9.97 30.56 -0.20
C GLY A 300 -9.82 30.90 1.28
N LYS A 301 -9.54 29.91 2.15
CA LYS A 301 -9.34 30.14 3.60
C LYS A 301 -7.95 30.64 4.01
N LYS A 302 -6.98 30.66 3.10
CA LYS A 302 -5.61 31.15 3.34
C LYS A 302 -5.38 32.62 2.93
N LYS A 303 -6.43 33.33 2.54
CA LYS A 303 -6.33 34.73 2.08
C LYS A 303 -7.07 35.74 3.00
N ASN A 304 -7.39 35.36 4.23
CA ASN A 304 -7.88 36.31 5.25
C ASN A 304 -6.99 36.22 6.50
#